data_9dc4142b3bfc20eb4d6e8e30806b1d0c
#
_entry.id   9dc4142b3bfc20eb4d6e8e30806b1d0c
#
_cell.length_a   1.000
_cell.length_b   1.000
_cell.length_c   1.000
_cell.angle_alpha   90.00
_cell.angle_beta   90.00
_cell.angle_gamma   90.00
#
_symmetry.space_group_name_H-M   'P 1'
#
loop_
_entity.id
_entity.type
_entity.pdbx_description
1 polymer ?
#
loop_
_entity_poly.entity_id
_entity_poly.type
_entity_poly.pdbx_seq_one_letter_code
_entity_poly.pdbx_strand_id
1 'polypeptide(L)'
;SLRLSLDGVPEGIDVADIERRMLSVEGVGAVHHIHIWAMSTTENALTAHVVLEDLTGMEQVKAELKRQLRVCGIPHATIEFETRSECCSDLGD
;
A
#
# COMPACT_ATOMS: atom_id res chain seq x y z
N SER A 1 16.42 -13.45 7.54
CA SER A 1 16.42 -12.93 7.59
C SER A 1 16.94 -11.95 7.87
N LEU A 2 17.27 -11.52 7.68
CA LEU A 2 17.65 -10.73 7.89
C LEU A 2 17.49 -9.69 7.44
N ARG A 3 17.01 -9.38 6.91
CA ARG A 3 16.71 -8.52 6.49
C ARG A 3 16.33 -7.65 6.96
N LEU A 4 16.22 -7.50 7.31
CA LEU A 4 15.77 -6.92 7.75
C LEU A 4 15.65 -5.98 8.03
N SER A 5 15.36 -5.82 7.87
CA SER A 5 15.02 -5.08 8.45
C SER A 5 15.52 -3.91 8.79
N LEU A 6 16.22 -3.67 8.35
CA LEU A 6 16.76 -2.54 8.50
C LEU A 6 15.97 -1.42 8.17
N ASP A 7 15.13 -1.54 7.21
CA ASP A 7 14.33 -0.52 6.81
C ASP A 7 13.34 -0.25 7.76
N GLY A 8 13.26 -1.05 8.73
CA GLY A 8 12.51 -0.70 9.80
C GLY A 8 11.05 -0.61 9.63
N VAL A 9 10.40 -1.65 9.19
CA VAL A 9 8.95 -1.67 9.29
C VAL A 9 8.63 -1.45 10.77
N PRO A 10 7.76 -0.49 11.10
CA PRO A 10 7.51 -0.18 12.51
C PRO A 10 6.98 -1.38 13.27
N GLU A 11 7.32 -1.42 14.54
CA GLU A 11 6.88 -2.49 15.39
C GLU A 11 5.37 -2.49 15.46
N GLY A 12 4.78 -3.66 15.44
CA GLY A 12 3.33 -3.75 15.49
C GLY A 12 2.65 -3.68 14.14
N ILE A 13 3.40 -3.44 13.08
CA ILE A 13 2.86 -3.38 11.73
C ILE A 13 3.23 -4.66 11.00
N ASP A 14 2.21 -5.35 10.49
CA ASP A 14 2.43 -6.57 9.71
C ASP A 14 2.13 -6.24 8.26
N VAL A 15 3.17 -6.23 7.44
CA VAL A 15 3.01 -5.84 6.03
C VAL A 15 2.03 -6.76 5.31
N ALA A 16 2.06 -8.05 5.63
CA ALA A 16 1.15 -8.99 4.99
C ALA A 16 -0.31 -8.67 5.32
N ASP A 17 -0.56 -8.24 6.55
CA ASP A 17 -1.90 -7.88 6.95
C ASP A 17 -2.34 -6.60 6.24
N ILE A 18 -1.44 -5.64 6.12
CA ILE A 18 -1.74 -4.41 5.40
C ILE A 18 -2.06 -4.72 3.95
N GLU A 19 -1.28 -5.60 3.35
CA GLU A 19 -1.53 -5.96 1.96
C GLU A 19 -2.90 -6.60 1.81
N ARG A 20 -3.27 -7.50 2.72
CA ARG A 20 -4.58 -8.13 2.66
C ARG A 20 -5.70 -7.10 2.77
N ARG A 21 -5.53 -6.12 3.66
CA ARG A 21 -6.54 -5.09 3.80
C ARG A 21 -6.67 -4.26 2.53
N MET A 22 -5.56 -3.92 1.91
CA MET A 22 -5.60 -3.15 0.68
C MET A 22 -6.27 -3.95 -0.43
N LEU A 23 -5.97 -5.24 -0.50
CA LEU A 23 -6.55 -6.09 -1.52
C LEU A 23 -8.05 -6.30 -1.33
N SER A 24 -8.55 -6.10 -0.12
CA SER A 24 -9.96 -6.27 0.14
C SER A 24 -10.80 -5.10 -0.34
N VAL A 25 -10.17 -4.01 -0.73
CA VAL A 25 -10.90 -2.85 -1.21
C VAL A 25 -11.39 -3.13 -2.63
N GLU A 26 -12.68 -2.88 -2.86
CA GLU A 26 -13.26 -3.16 -4.15
C GLU A 26 -12.58 -2.31 -5.22
N GLY A 27 -12.24 -2.92 -6.33
CA GLY A 27 -11.56 -2.23 -7.41
C GLY A 27 -10.06 -2.45 -7.44
N VAL A 28 -9.50 -2.97 -6.36
CA VAL A 28 -8.07 -3.22 -6.29
C VAL A 28 -7.78 -4.60 -6.85
N GLY A 29 -6.94 -4.65 -7.88
CA GLY A 29 -6.58 -5.92 -8.49
C GLY A 29 -5.31 -6.51 -7.93
N ALA A 30 -4.37 -5.66 -7.52
CA ALA A 30 -3.11 -6.13 -6.94
C ALA A 30 -2.44 -4.98 -6.21
N VAL A 31 -1.57 -5.32 -5.30
CA VAL A 31 -0.79 -4.33 -4.56
C VAL A 31 0.65 -4.83 -4.54
N HIS A 32 1.60 -3.95 -4.85
CA HIS A 32 2.99 -4.34 -4.77
C HIS A 32 3.86 -3.13 -4.41
N HIS A 33 5.12 -3.40 -4.14
CA HIS A 33 6.09 -2.37 -3.76
C HIS A 33 5.64 -1.61 -2.51
N ILE A 34 5.20 -2.35 -1.50
CA ILE A 34 4.76 -1.72 -0.26
C ILE A 34 5.97 -1.43 0.61
N HIS A 35 6.11 -0.17 1.00
CA HIS A 35 7.14 0.25 1.94
C HIS A 35 6.47 1.00 3.07
N ILE A 36 6.77 0.65 4.30
CA ILE A 36 6.19 1.26 5.48
C ILE A 36 7.33 1.67 6.40
N TRP A 37 7.29 2.89 6.88
CA TRP A 37 8.33 3.35 7.80
C TRP A 37 7.73 4.32 8.81
N ALA A 38 8.44 4.54 9.90
CA ALA A 38 8.02 5.47 10.93
C ALA A 38 8.49 6.86 10.56
N MET A 39 7.59 7.82 10.52
CA MET A 39 7.95 9.21 10.34
C MET A 39 8.30 9.85 11.66
N SER A 40 7.63 9.38 12.71
CA SER A 40 7.91 9.87 14.06
C SER A 40 7.52 8.75 15.00
N THR A 41 7.55 9.04 16.30
CA THR A 41 7.20 8.01 17.26
C THR A 41 5.72 7.65 17.22
N THR A 42 4.89 8.51 16.62
CA THR A 42 3.46 8.26 16.61
C THR A 42 2.86 8.18 15.23
N GLU A 43 3.65 8.39 14.18
CA GLU A 43 3.08 8.41 12.83
C GLU A 43 3.89 7.54 11.90
N ASN A 44 3.18 6.73 11.13
CA ASN A 44 3.80 5.87 10.15
C ASN A 44 3.40 6.31 8.75
N ALA A 45 4.23 6.00 7.78
CA ALA A 45 3.99 6.33 6.39
C ALA A 45 4.11 5.09 5.53
N LEU A 46 3.44 5.13 4.39
CA LEU A 46 3.44 4.01 3.48
C LEU A 46 3.51 4.53 2.05
N THR A 47 4.26 3.83 1.21
CA THR A 47 4.13 3.99 -0.23
C THR A 47 3.83 2.63 -0.82
N ALA A 48 3.04 2.61 -1.88
CA ALA A 48 2.66 1.36 -2.51
C ALA A 48 2.21 1.63 -3.94
N HIS A 49 2.29 0.59 -4.76
CA HIS A 49 1.72 0.62 -6.09
C HIS A 49 0.47 -0.24 -6.06
N VAL A 50 -0.63 0.30 -6.54
CA VAL A 50 -1.90 -0.39 -6.54
C VAL A 50 -2.39 -0.53 -7.98
N VAL A 51 -2.64 -1.75 -8.39
CA VAL A 51 -3.15 -2.03 -9.73
C VAL A 51 -4.67 -2.04 -9.65
N LEU A 52 -5.30 -1.22 -10.48
CA LEU A 52 -6.76 -1.15 -10.51
C LEU A 52 -7.30 -1.95 -11.68
N GLU A 53 -8.52 -2.47 -11.52
CA GLU A 53 -9.18 -3.14 -12.62
C GLU A 53 -9.44 -2.15 -13.74
N ASP A 54 -9.86 -0.94 -13.40
CA ASP A 54 -9.89 0.16 -14.35
C ASP A 54 -9.80 1.44 -13.54
N LEU A 55 -9.63 2.56 -14.23
CA LEU A 55 -9.43 3.82 -13.53
C LEU A 55 -10.72 4.51 -13.14
N THR A 56 -11.85 3.97 -13.55
CA THR A 56 -13.14 4.52 -13.16
C THR A 56 -13.28 4.32 -11.65
N GLY A 57 -13.60 5.36 -10.94
CA GLY A 57 -13.75 5.22 -9.49
C GLY A 57 -12.46 5.25 -8.72
N MET A 58 -11.36 5.64 -9.38
CA MET A 58 -10.07 5.69 -8.71
C MET A 58 -10.12 6.53 -7.44
N GLU A 59 -10.85 7.65 -7.47
CA GLU A 59 -10.92 8.51 -6.30
C GLU A 59 -11.59 7.81 -5.14
N GLN A 60 -12.61 7.02 -5.40
CA GLN A 60 -13.27 6.30 -4.33
C GLN A 60 -12.38 5.22 -3.76
N VAL A 61 -11.67 4.51 -4.63
CA VAL A 61 -10.74 3.49 -4.19
C VAL A 61 -9.65 4.12 -3.34
N LYS A 62 -9.12 5.26 -3.78
CA LYS A 62 -8.06 5.94 -3.04
C LYS A 62 -8.55 6.35 -1.65
N ALA A 63 -9.76 6.90 -1.57
CA ALA A 63 -10.29 7.33 -0.28
C ALA A 63 -10.45 6.14 0.66
N GLU A 64 -10.95 5.02 0.14
CA GLU A 64 -11.14 3.85 0.98
C GLU A 64 -9.82 3.25 1.42
N LEU A 65 -8.84 3.20 0.51
CA LEU A 65 -7.52 2.71 0.89
C LEU A 65 -6.93 3.55 2.01
N LYS A 66 -7.01 4.86 1.87
CA LYS A 66 -6.44 5.72 2.89
C LYS A 66 -7.19 5.59 4.22
N ARG A 67 -8.48 5.37 4.16
CA ARG A 67 -9.25 5.16 5.37
C ARG A 67 -8.81 3.87 6.08
N GLN A 68 -8.64 2.80 5.32
CA GLN A 68 -8.20 1.54 5.89
C GLN A 68 -6.81 1.68 6.51
N LEU A 69 -5.93 2.40 5.82
CA LEU A 69 -4.58 2.55 6.33
C LEU A 69 -4.55 3.40 7.59
N ARG A 70 -5.41 4.40 7.67
CA ARG A 70 -5.49 5.19 8.90
C ARG A 70 -5.92 4.33 10.07
N VAL A 71 -6.88 3.44 9.85
CA VAL A 71 -7.32 2.54 10.89
C VAL A 71 -6.16 1.67 11.37
N CYS A 72 -5.23 1.38 10.49
CA CYS A 72 -4.08 0.55 10.83
C CYS A 72 -2.91 1.36 11.40
N GLY A 73 -3.10 2.64 11.64
CA GLY A 73 -2.03 3.45 12.21
C GLY A 73 -1.11 4.07 11.18
N ILE A 74 -1.55 4.17 9.93
CA ILE A 74 -0.74 4.72 8.86
C ILE A 74 -1.49 5.91 8.26
N PRO A 75 -1.31 7.11 8.84
CA PRO A 75 -2.02 8.29 8.35
C PRO A 75 -1.42 8.89 7.08
N HIS A 76 -0.18 8.54 6.77
CA HIS A 76 0.48 9.14 5.60
C HIS A 76 0.69 8.05 4.56
N ALA A 77 -0.14 8.05 3.54
CA ALA A 77 -0.03 7.04 2.49
C ALA A 77 0.09 7.72 1.14
N THR A 78 1.10 7.33 0.38
CA THR A 78 1.29 7.78 -0.99
C THR A 78 1.09 6.55 -1.86
N ILE A 79 0.09 6.59 -2.72
CA ILE A 79 -0.27 5.43 -3.51
C ILE A 79 -0.18 5.80 -4.98
N GLU A 80 0.55 5.00 -5.72
CA GLU A 80 0.65 5.19 -7.15
C GLU A 80 -0.26 4.16 -7.81
N PHE A 81 -1.18 4.61 -8.63
CA PHE A 81 -2.15 3.72 -9.25
C PHE A 81 -1.71 3.37 -10.66
N GLU A 82 -1.94 2.11 -11.03
CA GLU A 82 -1.59 1.60 -12.32
C GLU A 82 -2.76 0.78 -12.82
N THR A 83 -2.89 0.68 -14.13
CA THR A 83 -3.83 -0.29 -14.67
C THR A 83 -3.07 -1.60 -14.87
N ARG A 84 -3.84 -2.65 -15.11
CA ARG A 84 -3.24 -3.96 -15.25
C ARG A 84 -2.24 -4.02 -16.39
N SER A 85 -2.52 -3.33 -17.48
CA SER A 85 -1.61 -3.37 -18.60
C SER A 85 -0.31 -2.64 -18.29
N GLU A 86 -0.36 -1.59 -17.51
CA GLU A 86 0.85 -0.89 -17.12
C GLU A 86 1.68 -1.72 -16.17
N CYS A 87 0.99 -2.43 -15.30
CA CYS A 87 1.69 -3.30 -14.36
C CYS A 87 2.50 -4.34 -15.11
N CYS A 88 1.94 -4.90 -16.17
CA CYS A 88 2.63 -5.94 -16.89
C CYS A 88 3.89 -5.47 -17.58
N SER A 89 3.99 -4.19 -17.84
CA SER A 89 5.18 -3.71 -18.52
C SER A 89 6.32 -3.46 -17.55
N ASP A 90 6.06 -3.56 -16.27
CA ASP A 90 7.07 -3.24 -15.29
C ASP A 90 7.57 -4.50 -14.64
N LEU A 91 8.12 -5.37 -15.45
CA LEU A 91 8.50 -6.66 -14.96
C LEU A 91 9.79 -6.70 -14.24
N GLY A 92 10.53 -5.65 -14.28
CA GLY A 92 11.81 -5.62 -13.64
C GLY A 92 11.73 -5.71 -12.14
N ASP A 93 10.57 -5.58 -11.64
CA ASP A 93 10.43 -5.69 -10.22
C ASP A 93 10.29 -7.11 -9.80
#